data_5d64bb75904d9527144e95813972a0f9
#
_entry.id   5d64bb75904d9527144e95813972a0f9
#
_cell.length_a   1.000
_cell.length_b   1.000
_cell.length_c   1.000
_cell.angle_alpha   90.00
_cell.angle_beta   90.00
_cell.angle_gamma   90.00
#
_symmetry.space_group_name_H-M   'P 1'
#
loop_
_entity.id
_entity.type
_entity.pdbx_description
1 polymer ?
#
loop_
_entity_poly.entity_id
_entity_poly.type
_entity_poly.pdbx_seq_one_letter_code
_entity_poly.pdbx_strand_id
1 'polypeptide(L)'
;MQGSTFIGLDVHKATISVAVAMGERGGEVRHWGTVPHRPDYVRKLVEKLAASGGRLCFCYEAGPCGYGLHRQLVDMGHDCIVVAPSLIPVKTGDRVKTDRRDAVMLAKLHRAGELTAVWVPDAAHEAM
;
A
#
# COMPACT_ATOMS: atom_id res chain seq x y z
N MET A 1 22.17 1.31 -9.76
CA MET A 1 21.45 1.95 -8.74
C MET A 1 20.09 1.35 -8.48
N GLN A 2 19.73 1.18 -7.24
CA GLN A 2 18.46 0.59 -6.95
C GLN A 2 17.41 1.64 -7.01
N GLY A 3 16.36 1.40 -7.71
CA GLY A 3 15.23 2.29 -7.75
C GLY A 3 14.26 2.01 -6.63
N SER A 4 13.18 2.75 -6.60
CA SER A 4 12.10 2.51 -5.66
C SER A 4 11.08 1.58 -6.29
N THR A 5 10.46 0.77 -5.48
CA THR A 5 9.36 -0.10 -5.91
C THR A 5 8.12 0.31 -5.14
N PHE A 6 7.04 0.57 -5.84
CA PHE A 6 5.82 1.05 -5.21
C PHE A 6 4.82 -0.09 -5.09
N ILE A 7 4.33 -0.32 -3.89
CA ILE A 7 3.50 -1.47 -3.61
C ILE A 7 2.15 -1.02 -3.08
N GLY A 8 1.10 -1.38 -3.81
CA GLY A 8 -0.26 -1.08 -3.40
C GLY A 8 -0.84 -2.27 -2.65
N LEU A 9 -1.48 -2.01 -1.55
CA LEU A 9 -2.09 -3.04 -0.73
C LEU A 9 -3.58 -2.79 -0.61
N ASP A 10 -4.38 -3.76 -1.07
CA ASP A 10 -5.82 -3.70 -0.92
C ASP A 10 -6.13 -4.53 0.32
N VAL A 11 -6.32 -3.85 1.44
CA VAL A 11 -6.42 -4.49 2.74
C VAL A 11 -7.85 -4.85 3.07
N HIS A 12 -8.06 -6.13 3.32
CA HIS A 12 -9.35 -6.64 3.75
C HIS A 12 -9.17 -7.28 5.12
N LYS A 13 -10.26 -7.58 5.77
CA LYS A 13 -10.19 -8.14 7.10
C LYS A 13 -9.38 -9.44 7.14
N ALA A 14 -9.59 -10.29 6.15
CA ALA A 14 -8.96 -11.60 6.15
C ALA A 14 -7.75 -11.72 5.22
N THR A 15 -7.67 -10.86 4.21
CA THR A 15 -6.63 -10.99 3.20
C THR A 15 -6.12 -9.63 2.76
N ILE A 16 -4.96 -9.62 2.12
CA ILE A 16 -4.38 -8.42 1.53
C ILE A 16 -3.99 -8.76 0.11
N SER A 17 -4.53 -8.02 -0.86
CA SER A 17 -4.12 -8.18 -2.25
C SER A 17 -2.95 -7.21 -2.50
N VAL A 18 -1.95 -7.67 -3.20
CA VAL A 18 -0.69 -6.94 -3.37
C VAL A 18 -0.41 -6.71 -4.84
N ALA A 19 -0.05 -5.50 -5.20
CA ALA A 19 0.39 -5.18 -6.54
C ALA A 19 1.69 -4.39 -6.47
N VAL A 20 2.53 -4.56 -7.46
CA VAL A 20 3.87 -3.96 -7.49
C VAL A 20 4.01 -3.12 -8.74
N ALA A 21 4.43 -1.89 -8.58
CA ALA A 21 4.74 -0.99 -9.68
C ALA A 21 6.23 -0.66 -9.63
N MET A 22 6.93 -0.98 -10.71
CA MET A 22 8.35 -0.68 -10.76
C MET A 22 8.54 0.83 -10.73
N GLY A 23 9.62 1.27 -10.12
CA GLY A 23 9.83 2.70 -9.88
C GLY A 23 10.04 3.55 -11.09
N GLU A 24 10.39 2.95 -12.22
CA GLU A 24 10.62 3.73 -13.41
C GLU A 24 9.30 4.11 -14.06
N ARG A 25 9.23 5.32 -14.56
CA ARG A 25 8.07 5.76 -15.27
C ARG A 25 7.86 4.83 -16.46
N GLY A 26 6.67 4.34 -16.64
CA GLY A 26 6.39 3.39 -17.69
C GLY A 26 6.78 1.98 -17.36
N GLY A 27 7.31 1.74 -16.18
CA GLY A 27 7.65 0.40 -15.76
C GLY A 27 6.41 -0.45 -15.55
N GLU A 28 6.64 -1.73 -15.47
CA GLU A 28 5.55 -2.68 -15.35
C GLU A 28 4.82 -2.53 -14.03
N VAL A 29 3.50 -2.68 -14.07
CA VAL A 29 2.68 -2.75 -12.87
C VAL A 29 1.90 -4.05 -12.96
N ARG A 30 1.96 -4.86 -11.92
CA ARG A 30 1.25 -6.13 -11.97
C ARG A 30 0.78 -6.55 -10.60
N HIS A 31 -0.25 -7.36 -10.60
CA HIS A 31 -0.76 -7.95 -9.38
C HIS A 31 0.23 -9.02 -8.92
N TRP A 32 0.72 -8.88 -7.70
CA TRP A 32 1.71 -9.81 -7.16
C TRP A 32 1.06 -11.06 -6.60
N GLY A 33 -0.02 -10.87 -5.87
CA GLY A 33 -0.73 -11.98 -5.27
C GLY A 33 -1.55 -11.54 -4.08
N THR A 34 -2.10 -12.49 -3.37
CA THR A 34 -2.91 -12.23 -2.19
C THR A 34 -2.35 -13.05 -1.03
N VAL A 35 -2.25 -12.44 0.12
CA VAL A 35 -1.75 -13.12 1.31
C VAL A 35 -2.75 -12.96 2.45
N PRO A 36 -2.72 -13.87 3.45
CA PRO A 36 -3.55 -13.67 4.63
C PRO A 36 -3.17 -12.39 5.36
N HIS A 37 -4.15 -11.73 5.94
CA HIS A 37 -3.90 -10.50 6.68
C HIS A 37 -3.46 -10.85 8.10
N ARG A 38 -2.23 -11.30 8.21
CA ARG A 38 -1.63 -11.71 9.48
C ARG A 38 -0.19 -11.23 9.52
N PRO A 39 0.28 -10.80 10.69
CA PRO A 39 1.63 -10.23 10.79
C PRO A 39 2.74 -11.14 10.28
N ASP A 40 2.64 -12.44 10.54
CA ASP A 40 3.67 -13.36 10.08
C ASP A 40 3.70 -13.47 8.55
N TYR A 41 2.54 -13.45 7.91
CA TYR A 41 2.48 -13.49 6.45
C TYR A 41 2.92 -12.17 5.84
N VAL A 42 2.60 -11.06 6.49
CA VAL A 42 3.06 -9.74 6.04
C VAL A 42 4.57 -9.68 6.09
N ARG A 43 5.18 -10.18 7.15
CA ARG A 43 6.63 -10.20 7.26
C ARG A 43 7.26 -10.99 6.13
N LYS A 44 6.72 -12.16 5.83
CA LYS A 44 7.26 -12.99 4.75
C LYS A 44 7.11 -12.30 3.40
N LEU A 45 5.99 -11.63 3.18
CA LEU A 45 5.77 -10.88 1.96
C LEU A 45 6.83 -9.80 1.79
N VAL A 46 7.05 -9.03 2.85
CA VAL A 46 8.01 -7.94 2.82
C VAL A 46 9.41 -8.47 2.55
N GLU A 47 9.77 -9.58 3.18
CA GLU A 47 11.07 -10.18 2.99
C GLU A 47 11.28 -10.62 1.54
N LYS A 48 10.26 -11.17 0.92
CA LYS A 48 10.34 -11.56 -0.47
C LYS A 48 10.50 -10.36 -1.39
N LEU A 49 9.75 -9.30 -1.13
CA LEU A 49 9.83 -8.11 -1.96
C LEU A 49 11.17 -7.40 -1.77
N ALA A 50 11.70 -7.42 -0.56
CA ALA A 50 12.97 -6.76 -0.27
C ALA A 50 14.16 -7.52 -0.84
N ALA A 51 13.98 -8.80 -1.15
CA ALA A 51 15.08 -9.63 -1.65
C ALA A 51 15.66 -9.11 -2.95
N SER A 52 14.87 -8.37 -3.73
CA SER A 52 15.36 -7.84 -5.00
C SER A 52 16.17 -6.56 -4.81
N GLY A 53 16.25 -6.05 -3.59
CA GLY A 53 16.96 -4.81 -3.33
C GLY A 53 16.08 -3.61 -3.62
N GLY A 54 16.61 -2.43 -3.36
CA GLY A 54 15.90 -1.20 -3.61
C GLY A 54 14.98 -0.83 -2.45
N ARG A 55 14.37 0.33 -2.60
CA ARG A 55 13.51 0.87 -1.56
C ARG A 55 12.07 0.45 -1.82
N LEU A 56 11.39 0.00 -0.80
CA LEU A 56 10.00 -0.38 -0.90
C LEU A 56 9.12 0.73 -0.35
N CYS A 57 8.13 1.13 -1.14
CA CYS A 57 7.21 2.20 -0.76
C CYS A 57 5.80 1.65 -0.81
N PHE A 58 5.23 1.40 0.35
CA PHE A 58 3.90 0.81 0.46
C PHE A 58 2.81 1.86 0.58
N CYS A 59 1.60 1.52 0.17
CA CYS A 59 0.44 2.38 0.41
C CYS A 59 -0.82 1.53 0.53
N TYR A 60 -1.76 2.00 1.34
CA TYR A 60 -3.09 1.38 1.39
C TYR A 60 -4.11 2.40 1.87
N GLU A 61 -5.39 2.10 1.61
CA GLU A 61 -6.46 2.99 2.02
C GLU A 61 -6.79 2.77 3.49
N ALA A 62 -7.03 3.86 4.21
CA ALA A 62 -7.47 3.78 5.58
C ALA A 62 -8.80 3.05 5.64
N GLY A 63 -8.97 2.21 6.64
CA GLY A 63 -10.18 1.43 6.77
C GLY A 63 -10.35 0.90 8.16
N PRO A 64 -11.31 0.02 8.35
CA PRO A 64 -11.63 -0.49 9.69
C PRO A 64 -10.51 -1.30 10.32
N CYS A 65 -9.54 -1.73 9.53
CA CYS A 65 -8.42 -2.49 10.08
C CYS A 65 -7.40 -1.61 10.79
N GLY A 66 -7.55 -0.30 10.74
CA GLY A 66 -6.69 0.61 11.47
C GLY A 66 -5.30 0.76 10.88
N TYR A 67 -4.34 1.05 11.73
CA TYR A 67 -2.98 1.39 11.29
C TYR A 67 -1.92 0.38 11.71
N GLY A 68 -2.35 -0.79 12.15
CA GLY A 68 -1.39 -1.81 12.57
C GLY A 68 -0.43 -2.22 11.47
N LEU A 69 -0.95 -2.35 10.25
CA LEU A 69 -0.13 -2.71 9.11
C LEU A 69 0.91 -1.61 8.82
N HIS A 70 0.50 -0.34 8.90
CA HIS A 70 1.41 0.77 8.72
C HIS A 70 2.55 0.71 9.73
N ARG A 71 2.22 0.50 10.99
CA ARG A 71 3.23 0.43 12.03
C ARG A 71 4.19 -0.73 11.79
N GLN A 72 3.66 -1.87 11.37
CA GLN A 72 4.51 -3.03 11.11
C GLN A 72 5.50 -2.75 9.98
N LEU A 73 5.02 -2.16 8.89
CA LEU A 73 5.88 -1.88 7.74
C LEU A 73 6.95 -0.85 8.08
N VAL A 74 6.58 0.18 8.83
CA VAL A 74 7.53 1.21 9.24
C VAL A 74 8.56 0.60 10.20
N ASP A 75 8.12 -0.24 11.12
CA ASP A 75 9.04 -0.90 12.05
C ASP A 75 10.02 -1.81 11.33
N MET A 76 9.65 -2.33 10.18
CA MET A 76 10.55 -3.17 9.39
C MET A 76 11.49 -2.34 8.52
N GLY A 77 11.39 -1.01 8.62
CA GLY A 77 12.32 -0.12 7.91
C GLY A 77 11.88 0.32 6.53
N HIS A 78 10.61 0.18 6.22
CA HIS A 78 10.10 0.54 4.89
C HIS A 78 9.15 1.72 4.96
N ASP A 79 9.00 2.42 3.84
CA ASP A 79 8.07 3.54 3.78
C ASP A 79 6.66 3.01 3.60
N CYS A 80 5.72 3.64 4.26
CA CYS A 80 4.32 3.29 4.10
C CYS A 80 3.47 4.53 4.31
N ILE A 81 2.54 4.78 3.39
CA ILE A 81 1.57 5.84 3.58
C ILE A 81 0.18 5.23 3.62
N VAL A 82 -0.68 5.86 4.40
CA VAL A 82 -2.09 5.49 4.47
C VAL A 82 -2.86 6.63 3.85
N VAL A 83 -3.77 6.34 2.95
CA VAL A 83 -4.51 7.38 2.25
C VAL A 83 -6.00 7.27 2.54
N ALA A 84 -6.68 8.40 2.53
CA ALA A 84 -8.13 8.41 2.73
C ALA A 84 -8.79 8.15 1.38
N PRO A 85 -9.80 7.29 1.33
CA PRO A 85 -10.46 7.01 0.07
C PRO A 85 -10.99 8.26 -0.64
N SER A 86 -11.42 9.22 0.13
CA SER A 86 -11.97 10.44 -0.46
C SER A 86 -10.93 11.32 -1.13
N LEU A 87 -9.65 11.05 -0.89
CA LEU A 87 -8.57 11.83 -1.48
C LEU A 87 -7.91 11.13 -2.67
N ILE A 88 -8.43 9.98 -3.07
CA ILE A 88 -7.87 9.26 -4.20
C ILE A 88 -8.51 9.79 -5.47
N PRO A 89 -7.71 10.18 -6.47
CA PRO A 89 -8.28 10.72 -7.71
C PRO A 89 -9.18 9.71 -8.42
N VAL A 90 -10.26 10.21 -8.98
CA VAL A 90 -11.21 9.37 -9.72
C VAL A 90 -11.39 10.00 -11.11
N LYS A 91 -11.34 9.18 -12.14
CA LYS A 91 -11.52 9.69 -13.48
C LYS A 91 -12.97 10.09 -13.68
N THR A 92 -13.16 11.11 -14.51
CA THR A 92 -14.49 11.54 -14.86
C THR A 92 -15.23 10.38 -15.53
N GLY A 93 -16.41 10.13 -15.10
CA GLY A 93 -17.21 9.04 -15.64
C GLY A 93 -16.98 7.70 -15.00
N ASP A 94 -16.02 7.63 -14.13
CA ASP A 94 -15.65 6.39 -13.46
C ASP A 94 -16.39 6.27 -12.17
N ARG A 95 -17.65 6.50 -12.15
CA ARG A 95 -18.44 6.43 -10.99
C ARG A 95 -18.75 5.09 -10.67
N VAL A 96 -17.85 4.31 -10.55
CA VAL A 96 -18.09 3.01 -10.38
C VAL A 96 -18.71 2.67 -9.18
N LYS A 97 -19.26 1.57 -9.19
CA LYS A 97 -19.94 1.03 -8.16
C LYS A 97 -19.10 0.78 -6.97
N THR A 98 -17.84 0.65 -7.07
CA THR A 98 -17.07 0.31 -5.91
C THR A 98 -16.34 1.51 -5.43
N ASP A 99 -16.23 1.68 -4.16
CA ASP A 99 -15.57 2.81 -3.57
C ASP A 99 -14.11 2.55 -3.31
N ARG A 100 -13.67 1.32 -3.44
CA ARG A 100 -12.29 0.98 -3.14
C ARG A 100 -11.44 0.95 -4.38
N ARG A 101 -10.21 1.32 -4.23
CA ARG A 101 -9.23 1.15 -5.30
C ARG A 101 -8.52 -0.16 -5.05
N ASP A 102 -8.32 -0.94 -6.11
CA ASP A 102 -7.62 -2.19 -5.94
C ASP A 102 -6.11 -1.94 -5.82
N ALA A 103 -5.38 -2.99 -5.54
CA ALA A 103 -3.95 -2.88 -5.29
C ALA A 103 -3.21 -2.32 -6.49
N VAL A 104 -3.59 -2.71 -7.69
CA VAL A 104 -2.93 -2.23 -8.91
C VAL A 104 -3.11 -0.73 -9.06
N MET A 105 -4.33 -0.24 -8.84
CA MET A 105 -4.60 1.18 -8.93
C MET A 105 -3.80 1.96 -7.90
N LEU A 106 -3.75 1.44 -6.67
CA LEU A 106 -3.00 2.10 -5.61
C LEU A 106 -1.51 2.17 -5.94
N ALA A 107 -0.94 1.10 -6.46
CA ALA A 107 0.47 1.09 -6.83
C ALA A 107 0.75 2.10 -7.92
N LYS A 108 -0.11 2.19 -8.91
CA LYS A 108 0.05 3.15 -9.99
C LYS A 108 -0.02 4.58 -9.49
N LEU A 109 -1.01 4.89 -8.65
CA LEU A 109 -1.17 6.23 -8.14
C LEU A 109 -0.03 6.62 -7.21
N HIS A 110 0.46 5.66 -6.44
CA HIS A 110 1.58 5.92 -5.54
C HIS A 110 2.83 6.25 -6.35
N ARG A 111 3.11 5.48 -7.40
CA ARG A 111 4.26 5.73 -8.26
C ARG A 111 4.15 7.09 -8.94
N ALA A 112 2.94 7.48 -9.31
CA ALA A 112 2.72 8.75 -9.97
C ALA A 112 2.76 9.95 -9.02
N GLY A 113 2.81 9.70 -7.71
CA GLY A 113 2.83 10.78 -6.74
C GLY A 113 1.48 11.45 -6.56
N GLU A 114 0.40 10.74 -6.89
CA GLU A 114 -0.93 11.32 -6.83
C GLU A 114 -1.71 11.01 -5.56
N LEU A 115 -1.10 10.29 -4.64
CA LEU A 115 -1.78 9.96 -3.39
C LEU A 115 -1.40 10.95 -2.30
N THR A 116 -2.37 11.28 -1.46
CA THR A 116 -2.12 12.17 -0.34
C THR A 116 -2.23 11.35 0.93
N ALA A 117 -1.15 11.33 1.69
CA ALA A 117 -1.12 10.56 2.92
C ALA A 117 -1.94 11.27 4.00
N VAL A 118 -2.64 10.48 4.81
CA VAL A 118 -3.31 11.04 5.96
C VAL A 118 -2.37 10.94 7.15
N TRP A 119 -2.63 11.75 8.17
CA TRP A 119 -1.87 11.68 9.38
C TRP A 119 -2.20 10.40 10.11
N VAL A 120 -1.18 9.66 10.51
CA VAL A 120 -1.36 8.42 11.23
C VAL A 120 -0.93 8.64 12.68
N PRO A 121 -1.84 8.45 13.65
CA PRO A 121 -1.47 8.66 15.04
C PRO A 121 -0.47 7.61 15.49
N ASP A 122 0.41 8.00 16.42
CA ASP A 122 1.34 7.04 16.96
C ASP A 122 0.58 6.13 17.95
N ALA A 123 1.26 5.15 18.47
CA ALA A 123 0.61 4.16 19.33
C ALA A 123 -0.01 4.79 20.56
N ALA A 124 0.61 5.81 21.11
CA ALA A 124 0.09 6.46 22.29
C ALA A 124 -1.22 7.18 22.01
N HIS A 125 -1.32 7.81 20.86
CA HIS A 125 -2.55 8.50 20.49
C HIS A 125 -3.64 7.51 20.14
N GLU A 126 -3.28 6.41 19.52
CA GLU A 126 -4.27 5.41 19.18
C GLU A 126 -4.88 4.73 20.41
N ALA A 127 -4.12 4.65 21.45
CA ALA A 127 -4.58 3.97 22.65
C ALA A 127 -5.59 4.79 23.43
N MET A 128 -5.72 6.03 23.10
CA MET A 128 -6.70 6.88 23.76
C MET A 128 -8.11 6.62 23.19
#